data_4fff92f76d114304e5171a82a4b09a42
#
_entry.id   4fff92f76d114304e5171a82a4b09a42
#
_cell.length_a   1.000
_cell.length_b   1.000
_cell.length_c   1.000
_cell.angle_alpha   90.00
_cell.angle_beta   90.00
_cell.angle_gamma   90.00
#
_symmetry.space_group_name_H-M   'P 1'
#
loop_
_entity.id
_entity.type
_entity.pdbx_description
1 polymer ?
#
loop_
_entity_poly.entity_id
_entity_poly.type
_entity_poly.pdbx_seq_one_letter_code
_entity_poly.pdbx_strand_id
1 'polypeptide(L)'
;MPSFQTRRRVPFTPRQMFDLVADVEKYPLFLPMCESLVVRSREAKGDATVLVANMGVGYKSVREYFTSRVTLHPREPKVLVEYLDGPFRHLENRWSFIEASTGCEIDFYITYEFRSVMLGMLMGALFDKAFRRFAEAFEERARIVYGRPATSSLLTRP
;
A
#
# COMPACT_ATOMS: atom_id res chain seq x y z
N MET A 1 -8.22 7.40 -17.75
CA MET A 1 -8.15 6.99 -16.34
C MET A 1 -6.70 6.82 -15.95
N PRO A 2 -6.18 7.63 -15.01
CA PRO A 2 -4.78 7.52 -14.62
C PRO A 2 -4.45 6.16 -14.04
N SER A 3 -3.29 5.66 -14.36
CA SER A 3 -2.77 4.44 -13.78
C SER A 3 -1.26 4.52 -13.64
N PHE A 4 -0.74 3.76 -12.71
CA PHE A 4 0.69 3.68 -12.47
C PHE A 4 1.03 2.26 -12.07
N GLN A 5 2.09 1.72 -12.67
CA GLN A 5 2.61 0.42 -12.31
C GLN A 5 4.11 0.51 -12.13
N THR A 6 4.63 -0.14 -11.09
CA THR A 6 6.06 -0.23 -10.88
C THR A 6 6.42 -1.62 -10.35
N ARG A 7 7.63 -2.05 -10.69
CA ARG A 7 8.23 -3.25 -10.15
C ARG A 7 9.51 -2.83 -9.45
N ARG A 8 9.65 -3.28 -8.21
CA ARG A 8 10.76 -2.86 -7.39
C ARG A 8 11.35 -4.06 -6.66
N ARG A 9 12.64 -4.28 -6.83
CA ARG A 9 13.33 -5.33 -6.11
C ARG A 9 13.81 -4.79 -4.77
N VAL A 10 13.51 -5.54 -3.69
CA VAL A 10 13.88 -5.14 -2.34
C VAL A 10 14.58 -6.32 -1.64
N PRO A 11 15.49 -6.05 -0.69
CA PRO A 11 16.26 -7.10 -0.01
C PRO A 11 15.53 -7.69 1.20
N PHE A 12 14.22 -7.76 1.14
CA PHE A 12 13.36 -8.34 2.18
C PHE A 12 12.54 -9.45 1.57
N THR A 13 12.08 -10.40 2.40
CA THR A 13 11.32 -11.55 1.89
C THR A 13 9.91 -11.13 1.45
N PRO A 14 9.27 -11.91 0.58
CA PRO A 14 7.86 -11.64 0.24
C PRO A 14 6.96 -11.54 1.46
N ARG A 15 7.19 -12.40 2.46
CA ARG A 15 6.39 -12.40 3.68
C ARG A 15 6.60 -11.13 4.50
N GLN A 16 7.85 -10.66 4.60
CA GLN A 16 8.14 -9.43 5.32
C GLN A 16 7.43 -8.24 4.68
N MET A 17 7.50 -8.13 3.36
CA MET A 17 6.85 -7.03 2.66
C MET A 17 5.33 -7.14 2.69
N PHE A 18 4.80 -8.36 2.51
CA PHE A 18 3.37 -8.60 2.63
C PHE A 18 2.84 -8.16 4.01
N ASP A 19 3.53 -8.56 5.06
CA ASP A 19 3.10 -8.26 6.44
C ASP A 19 3.05 -6.74 6.68
N LEU A 20 3.97 -5.98 6.11
CA LEU A 20 3.95 -4.51 6.23
C LEU A 20 2.76 -3.91 5.50
N VAL A 21 2.50 -4.35 4.29
CA VAL A 21 1.39 -3.81 3.48
C VAL A 21 0.05 -4.26 4.07
N ALA A 22 0.00 -5.46 4.65
CA ALA A 22 -1.21 -5.98 5.27
C ALA A 22 -1.56 -5.27 6.58
N ASP A 23 -0.58 -4.69 7.26
CA ASP A 23 -0.77 -4.00 8.54
C ASP A 23 -1.21 -2.56 8.30
N VAL A 24 -2.42 -2.42 7.77
CA VAL A 24 -2.93 -1.12 7.30
C VAL A 24 -3.06 -0.09 8.42
N GLU A 25 -3.25 -0.52 9.65
CA GLU A 25 -3.41 0.40 10.78
C GLU A 25 -2.14 1.17 11.11
N LYS A 26 -0.98 0.74 10.60
CA LYS A 26 0.29 1.43 10.78
C LYS A 26 0.58 2.47 9.72
N TYR A 27 -0.23 2.54 8.67
CA TYR A 27 0.00 3.44 7.54
C TYR A 27 0.20 4.92 7.94
N PRO A 28 -0.53 5.46 8.92
CA PRO A 28 -0.32 6.87 9.30
C PRO A 28 1.09 7.17 9.81
N LEU A 29 1.85 6.15 10.23
CA LEU A 29 3.20 6.35 10.75
C LEU A 29 4.23 6.66 9.67
N PHE A 30 3.97 6.30 8.42
CA PHE A 30 5.01 6.43 7.39
C PHE A 30 4.51 6.69 5.97
N LEU A 31 3.24 6.39 5.67
CA LEU A 31 2.76 6.48 4.29
C LEU A 31 2.45 7.92 3.92
N PRO A 32 2.96 8.41 2.76
CA PRO A 32 2.72 9.80 2.34
C PRO A 32 1.24 10.13 2.32
N MET A 33 0.89 11.28 2.89
CA MET A 33 -0.46 11.83 2.95
C MET A 33 -1.46 11.06 3.80
N CYS A 34 -1.12 9.89 4.33
CA CYS A 34 -2.04 9.13 5.16
C CYS A 34 -2.03 9.69 6.58
N GLU A 35 -3.14 10.27 7.02
CA GLU A 35 -3.28 10.87 8.35
C GLU A 35 -3.97 9.95 9.33
N SER A 36 -4.88 9.10 8.84
CA SER A 36 -5.61 8.17 9.69
C SER A 36 -5.95 6.91 8.93
N LEU A 37 -6.12 5.83 9.65
CA LEU A 37 -6.56 4.56 9.10
C LEU A 37 -7.31 3.81 10.17
N VAL A 38 -8.60 3.57 9.93
CA VAL A 38 -9.47 2.86 10.87
C VAL A 38 -10.04 1.63 10.19
N VAL A 39 -9.79 0.46 10.76
CA VAL A 39 -10.37 -0.79 10.28
C VAL A 39 -11.76 -0.93 10.88
N ARG A 40 -12.77 -0.92 10.03
CA ARG A 40 -14.16 -1.01 10.47
C ARG A 40 -14.63 -2.44 10.64
N SER A 41 -14.10 -3.35 9.84
CA SER A 41 -14.44 -4.77 9.93
C SER A 41 -13.29 -5.62 9.45
N ARG A 42 -13.26 -6.85 9.94
CA ARG A 42 -12.24 -7.83 9.58
C ARG A 42 -12.92 -9.19 9.54
N GLU A 43 -12.82 -9.87 8.42
CA GLU A 43 -13.52 -11.12 8.20
C GLU A 43 -12.63 -12.12 7.48
N ALA A 44 -12.61 -13.36 7.96
CA ALA A 44 -11.89 -14.43 7.30
C ALA A 44 -12.77 -15.01 6.17
N LYS A 45 -12.18 -15.18 4.99
CA LYS A 45 -12.85 -15.80 3.84
C LYS A 45 -11.91 -16.82 3.22
N GLY A 46 -12.07 -18.09 3.63
CA GLY A 46 -11.14 -19.14 3.23
C GLY A 46 -9.74 -18.82 3.72
N ASP A 47 -8.77 -18.77 2.81
CA ASP A 47 -7.39 -18.44 3.14
C ASP A 47 -7.13 -16.93 3.16
N ALA A 48 -8.12 -16.15 2.75
CA ALA A 48 -8.00 -14.70 2.68
C ALA A 48 -8.61 -14.02 3.91
N THR A 49 -8.15 -12.80 4.18
CA THR A 49 -8.78 -11.92 5.16
C THR A 49 -9.26 -10.68 4.43
N VAL A 50 -10.50 -10.26 4.69
CA VAL A 50 -11.09 -9.09 4.07
C VAL A 50 -11.31 -8.04 5.14
N LEU A 51 -10.73 -6.85 4.92
CA LEU A 51 -10.90 -5.71 5.79
C LEU A 51 -11.75 -4.68 5.08
N VAL A 52 -12.53 -3.93 5.86
CA VAL A 52 -13.10 -2.67 5.39
C VAL A 52 -12.40 -1.58 6.18
N ALA A 53 -11.69 -0.70 5.50
CA ALA A 53 -10.88 0.31 6.13
C ALA A 53 -11.26 1.70 5.65
N ASN A 54 -11.19 2.66 6.56
CA ASN A 54 -11.46 4.07 6.27
C ASN A 54 -10.14 4.83 6.40
N MET A 55 -9.70 5.44 5.31
CA MET A 55 -8.43 6.17 5.28
C MET A 55 -8.69 7.67 5.19
N GLY A 56 -8.02 8.43 6.05
CA GLY A 56 -7.99 9.87 5.95
C GLY A 56 -6.69 10.31 5.30
N VAL A 57 -6.78 11.11 4.25
CA VAL A 57 -5.62 11.67 3.55
C VAL A 57 -5.65 13.18 3.63
N GLY A 58 -4.49 13.79 3.72
CA GLY A 58 -4.40 15.22 3.82
C GLY A 58 -3.09 15.78 3.33
N TYR A 59 -3.17 17.00 2.80
CA TYR A 59 -2.01 17.79 2.43
C TYR A 59 -2.39 19.26 2.58
N LYS A 60 -1.68 19.97 3.46
CA LYS A 60 -2.00 21.35 3.81
C LYS A 60 -3.45 21.45 4.32
N SER A 61 -4.29 22.26 3.69
CA SER A 61 -5.69 22.42 4.11
C SER A 61 -6.67 21.45 3.46
N VAL A 62 -6.18 20.60 2.56
CA VAL A 62 -7.04 19.64 1.85
C VAL A 62 -7.09 18.34 2.63
N ARG A 63 -8.30 17.88 2.95
CA ARG A 63 -8.57 16.62 3.67
C ARG A 63 -9.67 15.86 2.96
N GLU A 64 -9.46 14.56 2.78
CA GLU A 64 -10.46 13.67 2.22
C GLU A 64 -10.43 12.34 2.93
N TYR A 65 -11.58 11.65 2.94
CA TYR A 65 -11.72 10.33 3.53
C TYR A 65 -12.28 9.39 2.49
N PHE A 66 -11.78 8.16 2.47
CA PHE A 66 -12.37 7.15 1.60
C PHE A 66 -12.33 5.78 2.27
N THR A 67 -13.30 4.96 1.88
CA THR A 67 -13.48 3.62 2.41
C THR A 67 -13.11 2.61 1.33
N SER A 68 -12.34 1.60 1.69
CA SER A 68 -11.87 0.55 0.78
C SER A 68 -12.10 -0.82 1.38
N ARG A 69 -12.28 -1.80 0.49
CA ARG A 69 -12.20 -3.22 0.84
C ARG A 69 -10.78 -3.67 0.54
N VAL A 70 -10.13 -4.21 1.57
CA VAL A 70 -8.75 -4.70 1.44
C VAL A 70 -8.78 -6.21 1.60
N THR A 71 -8.38 -6.91 0.55
CA THR A 71 -8.32 -8.37 0.56
C THR A 71 -6.87 -8.82 0.67
N LEU A 72 -6.56 -9.56 1.72
CA LEU A 72 -5.22 -10.03 2.03
C LEU A 72 -5.12 -11.52 1.71
N HIS A 73 -4.20 -11.89 0.81
CA HIS A 73 -3.97 -13.28 0.42
C HIS A 73 -2.55 -13.68 0.87
N PRO A 74 -2.40 -14.26 2.08
CA PRO A 74 -1.05 -14.58 2.58
C PRO A 74 -0.38 -15.75 1.88
N ARG A 75 -1.11 -16.71 1.35
CA ARG A 75 -0.52 -17.88 0.68
C ARG A 75 0.13 -17.55 -0.65
N GLU A 76 -0.52 -16.71 -1.43
CA GLU A 76 0.07 -16.09 -2.61
C GLU A 76 0.21 -14.63 -2.26
N PRO A 77 1.33 -14.17 -1.66
CA PRO A 77 1.38 -12.85 -1.03
C PRO A 77 0.91 -11.75 -1.96
N LYS A 78 -0.34 -11.35 -1.77
CA LYS A 78 -1.02 -10.34 -2.58
C LYS A 78 -1.94 -9.51 -1.71
N VAL A 79 -2.09 -8.24 -2.06
CA VAL A 79 -3.06 -7.35 -1.42
C VAL A 79 -3.85 -6.68 -2.53
N LEU A 80 -5.17 -6.75 -2.44
CA LEU A 80 -6.07 -6.08 -3.37
C LEU A 80 -6.87 -5.04 -2.61
N VAL A 81 -6.83 -3.79 -3.08
CA VAL A 81 -7.59 -2.69 -2.49
C VAL A 81 -8.63 -2.24 -3.50
N GLU A 82 -9.90 -2.34 -3.13
CA GLU A 82 -11.02 -1.94 -3.96
C GLU A 82 -11.79 -0.80 -3.31
N TYR A 83 -12.09 0.21 -4.08
CA TYR A 83 -12.77 1.41 -3.61
C TYR A 83 -14.24 1.12 -3.30
N LEU A 84 -14.72 1.63 -2.17
CA LEU A 84 -16.14 1.53 -1.78
C LEU A 84 -16.83 2.88 -1.75
N ASP A 85 -16.20 3.92 -1.16
CA ASP A 85 -16.85 5.21 -1.01
C ASP A 85 -15.81 6.31 -0.78
N GLY A 86 -16.08 7.53 -1.29
CA GLY A 86 -15.22 8.69 -1.11
C GLY A 86 -15.16 9.59 -2.34
N PRO A 87 -14.02 10.26 -2.58
CA PRO A 87 -13.91 11.27 -3.64
C PRO A 87 -13.63 10.69 -5.02
N PHE A 88 -13.49 9.38 -5.14
CA PHE A 88 -13.20 8.74 -6.41
C PHE A 88 -14.47 8.21 -7.07
N ARG A 89 -14.43 8.10 -8.39
CA ARG A 89 -15.38 7.30 -9.14
C ARG A 89 -14.91 5.85 -9.16
N HIS A 90 -13.59 5.67 -9.20
CA HIS A 90 -12.97 4.37 -9.24
C HIS A 90 -11.58 4.46 -8.59
N LEU A 91 -11.19 3.42 -7.87
CA LEU A 91 -9.81 3.22 -7.44
C LEU A 91 -9.59 1.74 -7.19
N GLU A 92 -8.53 1.22 -7.77
CA GLU A 92 -8.10 -0.15 -7.51
C GLU A 92 -6.59 -0.17 -7.36
N ASN A 93 -6.11 -0.85 -6.33
CA ASN A 93 -4.68 -0.97 -6.06
C ASN A 93 -4.36 -2.44 -5.83
N ARG A 94 -3.33 -2.93 -6.50
CA ARG A 94 -2.90 -4.33 -6.41
C ARG A 94 -1.43 -4.39 -6.05
N TRP A 95 -1.14 -5.26 -5.09
CA TRP A 95 0.23 -5.57 -4.68
C TRP A 95 0.48 -7.05 -4.85
N SER A 96 1.62 -7.41 -5.43
CA SER A 96 2.12 -8.78 -5.45
C SER A 96 3.55 -8.79 -4.96
N PHE A 97 3.90 -9.83 -4.22
CA PHE A 97 5.23 -9.98 -3.64
C PHE A 97 5.81 -11.30 -4.14
N ILE A 98 6.76 -11.21 -5.06
CA ILE A 98 7.27 -12.36 -5.81
C ILE A 98 8.67 -12.69 -5.33
N GLU A 99 8.92 -13.94 -4.99
CA GLU A 99 10.22 -14.38 -4.53
C GLU A 99 11.31 -14.09 -5.56
N ALA A 100 12.43 -13.56 -5.09
CA ALA A 100 13.59 -13.29 -5.91
C ALA A 100 14.82 -13.88 -5.22
N SER A 101 15.94 -13.95 -5.95
CA SER A 101 17.16 -14.58 -5.45
C SER A 101 17.69 -13.94 -4.15
N THR A 102 17.48 -12.65 -3.97
CA THR A 102 18.00 -11.91 -2.81
C THR A 102 16.94 -11.06 -2.11
N GLY A 103 15.71 -11.57 -2.04
CA GLY A 103 14.62 -10.82 -1.42
C GLY A 103 13.34 -11.06 -2.15
N CYS A 104 12.65 -9.98 -2.54
CA CYS A 104 11.45 -10.10 -3.36
C CYS A 104 11.34 -8.99 -4.39
N GLU A 105 10.49 -9.22 -5.38
CA GLU A 105 10.08 -8.19 -6.31
C GLU A 105 8.67 -7.75 -5.93
N ILE A 106 8.51 -6.46 -5.68
CA ILE A 106 7.20 -5.86 -5.41
C ILE A 106 6.62 -5.41 -6.74
N ASP A 107 5.44 -5.93 -7.08
CA ASP A 107 4.68 -5.44 -8.22
C ASP A 107 3.53 -4.62 -7.66
N PHE A 108 3.54 -3.33 -7.95
CA PHE A 108 2.55 -2.37 -7.46
C PHE A 108 1.80 -1.79 -8.65
N TYR A 109 0.48 -1.86 -8.61
CA TYR A 109 -0.38 -1.30 -9.65
C TYR A 109 -1.49 -0.51 -8.99
N ILE A 110 -1.76 0.69 -9.51
CA ILE A 110 -2.90 1.49 -9.07
C ILE A 110 -3.55 2.17 -10.28
N THR A 111 -4.87 2.16 -10.29
CA THR A 111 -5.66 2.94 -11.25
C THR A 111 -6.73 3.68 -10.47
N TYR A 112 -7.02 4.91 -10.88
CA TYR A 112 -7.99 5.72 -10.15
C TYR A 112 -8.60 6.78 -11.05
N GLU A 113 -9.76 7.27 -10.65
CA GLU A 113 -10.45 8.39 -11.31
C GLU A 113 -11.23 9.15 -10.25
N PHE A 114 -11.06 10.46 -10.21
CA PHE A 114 -11.80 11.29 -9.28
C PHE A 114 -13.25 11.44 -9.74
N ARG A 115 -14.15 11.62 -8.75
CA ARG A 115 -15.58 11.74 -9.00
C ARG A 115 -15.96 12.99 -9.79
N SER A 116 -15.17 14.06 -9.66
CA SER A 116 -15.40 15.29 -10.39
C SER A 116 -14.13 15.84 -11.01
N VAL A 117 -14.28 16.62 -12.07
CA VAL A 117 -13.15 17.30 -12.73
C VAL A 117 -12.45 18.24 -11.75
N MET A 118 -13.24 18.95 -10.92
CA MET A 118 -12.67 19.88 -9.95
C MET A 118 -11.77 19.17 -8.93
N LEU A 119 -12.21 18.03 -8.38
CA LEU A 119 -11.39 17.24 -7.46
C LEU A 119 -10.11 16.77 -8.14
N GLY A 120 -10.21 16.33 -9.39
CA GLY A 120 -9.05 15.91 -10.16
C GLY A 120 -8.05 17.05 -10.35
N MET A 121 -8.53 18.25 -10.59
CA MET A 121 -7.67 19.42 -10.75
C MET A 121 -6.99 19.80 -9.43
N LEU A 122 -7.71 19.72 -8.31
CA LEU A 122 -7.17 20.10 -7.01
C LEU A 122 -6.23 19.05 -6.43
N MET A 123 -6.51 17.78 -6.62
CA MET A 123 -5.86 16.69 -5.90
C MET A 123 -5.07 15.73 -6.78
N GLY A 124 -5.31 15.75 -8.08
CA GLY A 124 -4.75 14.75 -8.99
C GLY A 124 -3.23 14.68 -8.96
N ALA A 125 -2.55 15.83 -9.04
CA ALA A 125 -1.08 15.85 -9.02
C ALA A 125 -0.51 15.38 -7.69
N LEU A 126 -1.17 15.72 -6.58
CA LEU A 126 -0.74 15.30 -5.24
C LEU A 126 -0.87 13.80 -5.06
N PHE A 127 -2.01 13.23 -5.46
CA PHE A 127 -2.23 11.80 -5.35
C PHE A 127 -1.32 11.01 -6.27
N ASP A 128 -1.12 11.49 -7.50
CA ASP A 128 -0.19 10.83 -8.43
C ASP A 128 1.21 10.77 -7.83
N LYS A 129 1.67 11.88 -7.29
CA LYS A 129 2.99 11.93 -6.65
C LYS A 129 3.08 10.98 -5.45
N ALA A 130 2.04 10.93 -4.61
CA ALA A 130 2.01 10.05 -3.45
C ALA A 130 2.02 8.58 -3.88
N PHE A 131 1.17 8.20 -4.85
CA PHE A 131 1.09 6.82 -5.30
C PHE A 131 2.40 6.32 -5.89
N ARG A 132 3.13 7.20 -6.61
CA ARG A 132 4.44 6.84 -7.17
C ARG A 132 5.49 6.55 -6.10
N ARG A 133 5.28 7.03 -4.89
CA ARG A 133 6.22 6.87 -3.77
C ARG A 133 5.81 5.78 -2.80
N PHE A 134 4.67 5.13 -3.00
CA PHE A 134 4.19 4.14 -2.04
C PHE A 134 5.15 2.95 -1.88
N ALA A 135 5.57 2.33 -2.97
CA ALA A 135 6.48 1.19 -2.87
C ALA A 135 7.79 1.56 -2.18
N GLU A 136 8.32 2.75 -2.48
CA GLU A 136 9.52 3.26 -1.83
C GLU A 136 9.29 3.48 -0.33
N ALA A 137 8.14 4.02 0.04
CA ALA A 137 7.79 4.26 1.44
C ALA A 137 7.74 2.95 2.23
N PHE A 138 7.18 1.89 1.64
CA PHE A 138 7.15 0.59 2.28
C PHE A 138 8.53 -0.04 2.39
N GLU A 139 9.38 0.13 1.40
CA GLU A 139 10.77 -0.34 1.49
C GLU A 139 11.52 0.39 2.62
N GLU A 140 11.35 1.69 2.71
CA GLU A 140 11.96 2.49 3.77
C GLU A 140 11.45 2.04 5.14
N ARG A 141 10.16 1.78 5.26
CA ARG A 141 9.57 1.28 6.50
C ARG A 141 10.10 -0.09 6.86
N ALA A 142 10.35 -0.95 5.87
CA ALA A 142 10.92 -2.27 6.08
C ALA A 142 12.31 -2.18 6.73
N ARG A 143 13.12 -1.22 6.31
CA ARG A 143 14.43 -1.01 6.91
C ARG A 143 14.31 -0.62 8.39
N ILE A 144 13.32 0.16 8.72
CA ILE A 144 13.09 0.59 10.11
C ILE A 144 12.58 -0.58 10.97
N VAL A 145 11.61 -1.34 10.45
CA VAL A 145 10.95 -2.41 11.21
C VAL A 145 11.82 -3.66 11.31
N TYR A 146 12.43 -4.06 10.19
CA TYR A 146 13.21 -5.31 10.13
C TYR A 146 14.70 -5.10 10.27
N GLY A 147 15.17 -3.87 10.19
CA GLY A 147 16.59 -3.56 10.27
C GLY A 147 17.33 -3.95 9.01
N ARG A 148 18.44 -4.67 9.17
CA ARG A 148 19.25 -5.08 8.04
C ARG A 148 18.52 -6.10 7.17
N PRO A 149 18.73 -6.03 5.85
CA PRO A 149 18.26 -7.09 4.97
C PRO A 149 18.79 -8.45 5.40
N ALA A 150 18.00 -9.51 5.21
CA ALA A 150 18.38 -10.87 5.64
C ALA A 150 19.76 -11.30 5.11
N THR A 151 20.06 -11.00 3.85
CA THR A 151 21.35 -11.32 3.23
C THR A 151 22.50 -10.58 3.89
N SER A 152 22.32 -9.30 4.23
CA SER A 152 23.33 -8.49 4.90
C SER A 152 23.61 -8.98 6.30
N SER A 153 22.58 -9.38 7.06
CA SER A 153 22.79 -9.89 8.40
C SER A 153 23.55 -11.22 8.40
N LEU A 154 23.37 -12.06 7.39
CA LEU A 154 24.14 -13.30 7.27
C LEU A 154 25.61 -13.02 6.98
N LEU A 155 25.90 -12.00 6.19
CA LEU A 155 27.26 -11.63 5.84
C LEU A 155 28.02 -10.95 6.97
N THR A 156 27.32 -10.33 7.91
CA THR A 156 27.95 -9.58 9.00
C THR A 156 28.14 -10.41 10.27
N ARG A 157 27.65 -11.62 10.31
CA ARG A 157 27.83 -12.48 11.46
C ARG A 157 29.22 -13.09 11.47
N PRO A 158 29.91 -13.08 12.60
CA PRO A 158 31.20 -13.73 12.72
C PRO A 158 31.09 -15.24 12.58
#